data_1ebec9285946d924a5327574aa70447f
#
_entry.id   1ebec9285946d924a5327574aa70447f
#
_cell.length_a   1.000
_cell.length_b   1.000
_cell.length_c   1.000
_cell.angle_alpha   90.00
_cell.angle_beta   90.00
_cell.angle_gamma   90.00
#
_symmetry.space_group_name_H-M   'P 1'
#
loop_
_entity.id
_entity.type
_entity.pdbx_description
1 polymer ?
#
loop_
_entity_poly.entity_id
_entity_poly.type
_entity_poly.pdbx_seq_one_letter_code
_entity_poly.pdbx_strand_id
1 'polypeptide(L)'
;EALGELKQEDVVKVLTDRADAICADKEKRYGSPLMREFERVVLLRTVDTKWMEHIDAMEELRKGIYLRSYGQRDPVVEYRIEGFNMFDEMVASIREDTSRMLLTMELRTEQPLQREQVAKPTGESGADDGSVKKQPAKKIAKPGRNDPCPCGSGKKFKKCTCEQYKDLRS
;
A
#
# COMPACT_ATOMS: atom_id res chain seq x y z
N GLU A 1 5.92 19.92 -38.63
CA GLU A 1 5.23 20.88 -39.53
C GLU A 1 3.75 20.53 -39.80
N ALA A 2 3.23 19.36 -39.40
CA ALA A 2 1.86 18.92 -39.69
C ALA A 2 0.78 19.29 -38.62
N LEU A 3 1.14 19.94 -37.53
CA LEU A 3 0.22 20.28 -36.42
C LEU A 3 -0.50 21.63 -36.59
N GLY A 4 -0.10 22.46 -37.55
CA GLY A 4 -0.63 23.83 -37.75
C GLY A 4 -1.95 23.94 -38.52
N GLU A 5 -2.42 22.87 -39.14
CA GLU A 5 -3.63 22.87 -39.98
C GLU A 5 -4.79 22.05 -39.47
N LEU A 6 -4.62 21.36 -38.30
CA LEU A 6 -5.67 20.55 -37.73
C LEU A 6 -6.72 21.42 -37.02
N LYS A 7 -7.99 21.19 -37.33
CA LYS A 7 -9.09 21.78 -36.58
C LYS A 7 -9.08 21.23 -35.16
N GLN A 8 -9.53 22.02 -34.20
CA GLN A 8 -9.59 21.61 -32.77
C GLN A 8 -10.28 20.26 -32.57
N GLU A 9 -11.35 19.99 -33.32
CA GLU A 9 -12.10 18.74 -33.29
C GLU A 9 -11.25 17.52 -33.69
N ASP A 10 -10.41 17.66 -34.71
CA ASP A 10 -9.53 16.59 -35.20
C ASP A 10 -8.44 16.27 -34.15
N VAL A 11 -7.91 17.31 -33.49
CA VAL A 11 -6.92 17.14 -32.41
C VAL A 11 -7.54 16.40 -31.24
N VAL A 12 -8.73 16.78 -30.78
CA VAL A 12 -9.46 16.12 -29.70
C VAL A 12 -9.70 14.66 -30.06
N LYS A 13 -10.17 14.38 -31.28
CA LYS A 13 -10.42 13.01 -31.74
C LYS A 13 -9.15 12.15 -31.71
N VAL A 14 -8.03 12.64 -32.23
CA VAL A 14 -6.75 11.93 -32.23
C VAL A 14 -6.28 11.62 -30.80
N LEU A 15 -6.44 12.59 -29.88
CA LEU A 15 -6.05 12.40 -28.48
C LEU A 15 -6.96 11.38 -27.78
N THR A 16 -8.26 11.42 -28.03
CA THR A 16 -9.22 10.45 -27.47
C THR A 16 -8.94 9.05 -27.98
N ASP A 17 -8.76 8.87 -29.29
CA ASP A 17 -8.45 7.58 -29.90
C ASP A 17 -7.13 7.00 -29.32
N ARG A 18 -6.15 7.86 -29.05
CA ARG A 18 -4.89 7.45 -28.43
C ARG A 18 -5.07 7.03 -26.97
N ALA A 19 -5.88 7.77 -26.20
CA ALA A 19 -6.19 7.44 -24.81
C ALA A 19 -6.91 6.09 -24.73
N ASP A 20 -7.91 5.86 -25.58
CA ASP A 20 -8.64 4.59 -25.67
C ASP A 20 -7.72 3.43 -26.04
N ALA A 21 -6.79 3.62 -26.97
CA ALA A 21 -5.80 2.63 -27.32
C ALA A 21 -4.89 2.25 -26.16
N ILE A 22 -4.45 3.24 -25.34
CA ILE A 22 -3.64 3.00 -24.13
C ILE A 22 -4.42 2.22 -23.11
N CYS A 23 -5.69 2.56 -22.86
CA CYS A 23 -6.55 1.85 -21.91
C CYS A 23 -6.79 0.40 -22.37
N ALA A 24 -7.08 0.19 -23.65
CA ALA A 24 -7.27 -1.15 -24.21
C ALA A 24 -6.01 -2.01 -24.14
N ASP A 25 -4.84 -1.42 -24.35
CA ASP A 25 -3.56 -2.13 -24.19
C ASP A 25 -3.28 -2.51 -22.73
N LYS A 26 -3.57 -1.61 -21.77
CA LYS A 26 -3.47 -1.91 -20.34
C LYS A 26 -4.43 -3.01 -19.92
N GLU A 27 -5.67 -2.99 -20.40
CA GLU A 27 -6.66 -4.04 -20.11
C GLU A 27 -6.23 -5.41 -20.67
N LYS A 28 -5.60 -5.46 -21.84
CA LYS A 28 -5.01 -6.70 -22.38
C LYS A 28 -3.83 -7.21 -21.53
N ARG A 29 -2.99 -6.32 -21.01
CA ARG A 29 -1.82 -6.69 -20.20
C ARG A 29 -2.18 -7.17 -18.80
N TYR A 30 -3.13 -6.52 -18.15
CA TYR A 30 -3.46 -6.77 -16.73
C TYR A 30 -4.69 -7.65 -16.54
N GLY A 31 -5.54 -7.77 -17.55
CA GLY A 31 -6.84 -8.41 -17.48
C GLY A 31 -7.93 -7.49 -16.93
N SER A 32 -9.17 -7.71 -17.39
CA SER A 32 -10.31 -6.85 -17.08
C SER A 32 -10.60 -6.72 -15.57
N PRO A 33 -10.57 -7.78 -14.74
CA PRO A 33 -10.87 -7.65 -13.31
C PRO A 33 -9.89 -6.73 -12.58
N LEU A 34 -8.59 -6.86 -12.84
CA LEU A 34 -7.57 -6.04 -12.20
C LEU A 34 -7.63 -4.59 -12.69
N MET A 35 -7.94 -4.39 -13.98
CA MET A 35 -8.10 -3.05 -14.54
C MET A 35 -9.29 -2.32 -13.90
N ARG A 36 -10.45 -2.99 -13.72
CA ARG A 36 -11.62 -2.39 -13.04
C ARG A 36 -11.30 -2.02 -11.58
N GLU A 37 -10.57 -2.87 -10.88
CA GLU A 37 -10.13 -2.57 -9.52
C GLU A 37 -9.19 -1.38 -9.48
N PHE A 38 -8.25 -1.29 -10.42
CA PHE A 38 -7.34 -0.16 -10.54
C PHE A 38 -8.08 1.15 -10.81
N GLU A 39 -9.02 1.17 -11.77
CA GLU A 39 -9.87 2.32 -12.06
C GLU A 39 -10.65 2.78 -10.83
N ARG A 40 -11.24 1.83 -10.10
CA ARG A 40 -11.99 2.12 -8.88
C ARG A 40 -11.12 2.74 -7.80
N VAL A 41 -9.94 2.18 -7.55
CA VAL A 41 -9.00 2.69 -6.52
C VAL A 41 -8.51 4.08 -6.88
N VAL A 42 -8.13 4.32 -8.14
CA VAL A 42 -7.66 5.63 -8.60
C VAL A 42 -8.77 6.67 -8.45
N LEU A 43 -9.99 6.36 -8.93
CA LEU A 43 -11.13 7.28 -8.83
C LEU A 43 -11.45 7.63 -7.38
N LEU A 44 -11.61 6.63 -6.52
CA LEU A 44 -11.97 6.85 -5.11
C LEU A 44 -10.90 7.68 -4.39
N ARG A 45 -9.63 7.35 -4.59
CA ARG A 45 -8.53 8.11 -3.99
C ARG A 45 -8.51 9.57 -4.45
N THR A 46 -8.73 9.81 -5.74
CA THR A 46 -8.77 11.18 -6.27
C THR A 46 -9.95 11.96 -5.70
N VAL A 47 -11.14 11.35 -5.67
CA VAL A 47 -12.34 11.95 -5.07
C VAL A 47 -12.09 12.30 -3.61
N ASP A 48 -11.58 11.37 -2.80
CA ASP A 48 -11.33 11.61 -1.38
C ASP A 48 -10.37 12.80 -1.17
N THR A 49 -9.28 12.83 -1.90
CA THR A 49 -8.31 13.92 -1.80
C THR A 49 -8.94 15.26 -2.17
N LYS A 50 -9.60 15.36 -3.32
CA LYS A 50 -10.20 16.61 -3.81
C LYS A 50 -11.37 17.06 -2.95
N TRP A 51 -12.13 16.10 -2.41
CA TRP A 51 -13.23 16.41 -1.49
C TRP A 51 -12.72 17.04 -0.19
N MET A 52 -11.66 16.49 0.41
CA MET A 52 -11.07 17.07 1.62
C MET A 52 -10.51 18.47 1.35
N GLU A 53 -9.79 18.67 0.25
CA GLU A 53 -9.32 19.99 -0.17
C GLU A 53 -10.47 20.98 -0.35
N HIS A 54 -11.58 20.54 -0.94
CA HIS A 54 -12.77 21.36 -1.14
C HIS A 54 -13.45 21.75 0.18
N ILE A 55 -13.57 20.82 1.15
CA ILE A 55 -14.13 21.14 2.48
C ILE A 55 -13.30 22.23 3.15
N ASP A 56 -11.97 22.11 3.14
CA ASP A 56 -11.09 23.11 3.74
C ASP A 56 -11.22 24.47 3.03
N ALA A 57 -11.26 24.46 1.70
CA ALA A 57 -11.44 25.66 0.90
C ALA A 57 -12.80 26.34 1.16
N MET A 58 -13.89 25.58 1.31
CA MET A 58 -15.22 26.10 1.67
C MET A 58 -15.25 26.69 3.08
N GLU A 59 -14.49 26.13 4.02
CA GLU A 59 -14.35 26.70 5.34
C GLU A 59 -13.62 28.05 5.31
N GLU A 60 -12.55 28.17 4.54
CA GLU A 60 -11.83 29.42 4.34
C GLU A 60 -12.71 30.47 3.63
N LEU A 61 -13.47 30.06 2.61
CA LEU A 61 -14.46 30.94 1.98
C LEU A 61 -15.46 31.48 3.01
N ARG A 62 -16.00 30.61 3.87
CA ARG A 62 -16.96 31.00 4.91
C ARG A 62 -16.38 32.01 5.88
N LYS A 63 -15.10 31.87 6.27
CA LYS A 63 -14.41 32.83 7.16
C LYS A 63 -14.20 34.19 6.48
N GLY A 64 -13.88 34.19 5.17
CA GLY A 64 -13.55 35.39 4.42
C GLY A 64 -14.74 36.13 3.82
N ILE A 65 -15.89 35.50 3.65
CA ILE A 65 -17.03 36.06 2.89
C ILE A 65 -17.58 37.33 3.49
N TYR A 66 -17.57 37.51 4.83
CA TYR A 66 -18.04 38.70 5.50
C TYR A 66 -17.24 39.96 5.15
N LEU A 67 -15.98 39.83 4.71
CA LEU A 67 -15.18 40.98 4.26
C LEU A 67 -15.73 41.57 2.95
N ARG A 68 -16.45 40.80 2.14
CA ARG A 68 -17.08 41.24 0.88
C ARG A 68 -18.33 42.09 1.13
N SER A 69 -18.91 42.03 2.32
CA SER A 69 -20.06 42.87 2.69
C SER A 69 -19.76 44.37 2.67
N TYR A 70 -18.50 44.78 2.83
CA TYR A 70 -18.06 46.16 2.67
C TYR A 70 -18.28 46.72 1.24
N GLY A 71 -18.39 45.81 0.24
CA GLY A 71 -18.69 46.14 -1.16
C GLY A 71 -20.17 46.22 -1.51
N GLN A 72 -21.07 46.30 -0.54
CA GLN A 72 -22.55 46.35 -0.72
C GLN A 72 -23.12 45.08 -1.41
N ARG A 73 -22.40 43.95 -1.36
CA ARG A 73 -22.89 42.67 -1.86
C ARG A 73 -23.42 41.83 -0.72
N ASP A 74 -24.49 41.07 -0.99
CA ASP A 74 -25.03 40.12 -0.01
C ASP A 74 -24.06 38.96 0.18
N PRO A 75 -23.49 38.77 1.37
CA PRO A 75 -22.54 37.70 1.65
C PRO A 75 -23.10 36.30 1.37
N VAL A 76 -24.41 36.08 1.55
CA VAL A 76 -25.01 34.77 1.31
C VAL A 76 -25.07 34.45 -0.17
N VAL A 77 -25.37 35.44 -1.00
CA VAL A 77 -25.39 35.29 -2.47
C VAL A 77 -23.99 35.04 -2.98
N GLU A 78 -22.99 35.80 -2.53
CA GLU A 78 -21.60 35.62 -2.88
C GLU A 78 -21.06 34.24 -2.46
N TYR A 79 -21.38 33.81 -1.25
CA TYR A 79 -21.00 32.46 -0.77
C TYR A 79 -21.54 31.34 -1.66
N ARG A 80 -22.79 31.48 -2.11
CA ARG A 80 -23.40 30.48 -3.00
C ARG A 80 -22.77 30.45 -4.37
N ILE A 81 -22.50 31.60 -4.95
CA ILE A 81 -21.89 31.71 -6.28
C ILE A 81 -20.47 31.16 -6.25
N GLU A 82 -19.67 31.59 -5.29
CA GLU A 82 -18.28 31.17 -5.15
C GLU A 82 -18.19 29.68 -4.83
N GLY A 83 -19.01 29.19 -3.89
CA GLY A 83 -19.05 27.77 -3.53
C GLY A 83 -19.46 26.88 -4.71
N PHE A 84 -20.36 27.34 -5.58
CA PHE A 84 -20.72 26.62 -6.80
C PHE A 84 -19.53 26.55 -7.78
N ASN A 85 -18.86 27.68 -7.99
CA ASN A 85 -17.67 27.72 -8.87
C ASN A 85 -16.57 26.79 -8.34
N MET A 86 -16.28 26.82 -7.05
CA MET A 86 -15.30 25.96 -6.40
C MET A 86 -15.68 24.47 -6.53
N PHE A 87 -16.96 24.15 -6.45
CA PHE A 87 -17.43 22.78 -6.64
C PHE A 87 -17.22 22.31 -8.09
N ASP A 88 -17.54 23.14 -9.08
CA ASP A 88 -17.32 22.82 -10.48
C ASP A 88 -15.83 22.64 -10.80
N GLU A 89 -14.97 23.48 -10.24
CA GLU A 89 -13.52 23.35 -10.36
C GLU A 89 -13.02 22.04 -9.73
N MET A 90 -13.55 21.65 -8.56
CA MET A 90 -13.25 20.38 -7.93
C MET A 90 -13.63 19.21 -8.84
N VAL A 91 -14.84 19.21 -9.40
CA VAL A 91 -15.31 18.15 -10.30
C VAL A 91 -14.45 18.06 -11.57
N ALA A 92 -14.07 19.20 -12.14
CA ALA A 92 -13.17 19.25 -13.28
C ALA A 92 -11.78 18.67 -12.93
N SER A 93 -11.24 19.04 -11.78
CA SER A 93 -9.96 18.54 -11.27
C SER A 93 -9.98 17.02 -11.01
N ILE A 94 -11.08 16.48 -10.47
CA ILE A 94 -11.25 15.02 -10.29
C ILE A 94 -11.17 14.30 -11.65
N ARG A 95 -11.86 14.81 -12.67
CA ARG A 95 -11.83 14.21 -14.01
C ARG A 95 -10.44 14.25 -14.62
N GLU A 96 -9.77 15.38 -14.52
CA GLU A 96 -8.42 15.56 -15.06
C GLU A 96 -7.41 14.64 -14.37
N ASP A 97 -7.35 14.66 -13.04
CA ASP A 97 -6.38 13.87 -12.27
C ASP A 97 -6.64 12.37 -12.41
N THR A 98 -7.91 11.93 -12.40
CA THR A 98 -8.26 10.53 -12.63
C THR A 98 -7.79 10.08 -14.02
N SER A 99 -8.10 10.83 -15.07
CA SER A 99 -7.69 10.51 -16.44
C SER A 99 -6.17 10.49 -16.58
N ARG A 100 -5.49 11.46 -16.00
CA ARG A 100 -4.02 11.53 -15.99
C ARG A 100 -3.42 10.30 -15.32
N MET A 101 -3.91 9.92 -14.14
CA MET A 101 -3.39 8.75 -13.40
C MET A 101 -3.65 7.46 -14.16
N LEU A 102 -4.85 7.26 -14.72
CA LEU A 102 -5.19 6.06 -15.48
C LEU A 102 -4.31 5.89 -16.73
N LEU A 103 -3.95 6.98 -17.38
CA LEU A 103 -3.11 6.94 -18.58
C LEU A 103 -1.61 6.79 -18.27
N THR A 104 -1.13 7.39 -17.18
CA THR A 104 0.31 7.46 -16.88
C THR A 104 0.81 6.40 -15.91
N MET A 105 -0.02 5.98 -14.94
CA MET A 105 0.41 4.99 -13.94
C MET A 105 0.43 3.59 -14.53
N GLU A 106 1.43 2.81 -14.13
CA GLU A 106 1.54 1.39 -14.45
C GLU A 106 1.43 0.55 -13.18
N LEU A 107 0.66 -0.54 -13.27
CA LEU A 107 0.56 -1.50 -12.18
C LEU A 107 1.86 -2.31 -12.10
N ARG A 108 2.55 -2.20 -10.97
CA ARG A 108 3.65 -3.13 -10.66
C ARG A 108 3.01 -4.42 -10.19
N THR A 109 2.97 -5.40 -11.06
CA THR A 109 2.75 -6.78 -10.63
C THR A 109 4.01 -7.18 -9.88
N GLU A 110 3.94 -7.29 -8.56
CA GLU A 110 5.03 -7.83 -7.77
C GLU A 110 5.27 -9.26 -8.25
N GLN A 111 6.27 -9.44 -9.09
CA GLN A 111 6.86 -10.75 -9.24
C GLN A 111 7.38 -11.12 -7.84
N PRO A 112 6.98 -12.28 -7.29
CA PRO A 112 7.54 -12.71 -6.03
C PRO A 112 9.06 -12.64 -6.18
N LEU A 113 9.69 -11.77 -5.40
CA LEU A 113 11.14 -11.68 -5.32
C LEU A 113 11.60 -13.05 -4.91
N GLN A 114 11.94 -13.90 -5.89
CA GLN A 114 12.75 -15.08 -5.64
C GLN A 114 14.06 -14.53 -5.08
N ARG A 115 14.21 -14.64 -3.77
CA ARG A 115 15.51 -14.40 -3.13
C ARG A 115 16.48 -15.40 -3.75
N GLU A 116 17.17 -14.97 -4.78
CA GLU A 116 18.37 -15.67 -5.23
C GLU A 116 19.30 -15.67 -4.03
N GLN A 117 19.60 -16.86 -3.51
CA GLN A 117 20.61 -17.01 -2.46
C GLN A 117 21.96 -16.64 -3.10
N VAL A 118 22.31 -15.36 -3.02
CA VAL A 118 23.56 -14.79 -3.56
C VAL A 118 24.78 -15.28 -2.77
N ALA A 119 24.59 -15.89 -1.62
CA ALA A 119 25.64 -16.54 -0.84
C ALA A 119 25.37 -18.04 -0.75
N LYS A 120 26.03 -18.82 -1.61
CA LYS A 120 26.35 -20.18 -1.22
C LYS A 120 27.28 -20.07 -0.02
N PRO A 121 27.03 -20.76 1.12
CA PRO A 121 28.04 -20.85 2.16
C PRO A 121 29.29 -21.45 1.54
N THR A 122 30.26 -20.61 1.23
CA THR A 122 31.63 -21.05 0.98
C THR A 122 32.03 -21.72 2.26
N GLY A 123 32.22 -23.07 2.19
CA GLY A 123 32.74 -23.82 3.31
C GLY A 123 33.99 -23.11 3.81
N GLU A 124 33.98 -22.70 5.05
CA GLU A 124 35.16 -22.19 5.72
C GLU A 124 36.22 -23.30 5.65
N SER A 125 37.20 -23.14 4.80
CA SER A 125 38.46 -23.83 4.91
C SER A 125 39.20 -23.18 6.09
N GLY A 126 38.74 -23.51 7.28
CA GLY A 126 39.47 -23.23 8.50
C GLY A 126 40.68 -24.19 8.53
N ALA A 127 41.85 -23.59 8.72
CA ALA A 127 43.10 -24.30 8.92
C ALA A 127 42.91 -25.45 9.91
N ASP A 128 43.43 -26.59 9.54
CA ASP A 128 43.51 -27.81 10.34
C ASP A 128 44.30 -27.56 11.64
N ASP A 129 43.59 -27.21 12.70
CA ASP A 129 44.03 -27.31 14.07
C ASP A 129 43.24 -28.47 14.72
N GLY A 130 43.96 -29.56 15.02
CA GLY A 130 43.48 -30.85 15.47
C GLY A 130 42.62 -30.83 16.75
N SER A 131 41.63 -29.96 16.89
CA SER A 131 40.71 -29.92 18.00
C SER A 131 39.37 -30.59 17.64
N VAL A 132 39.10 -31.63 18.37
CA VAL A 132 37.88 -32.47 18.38
C VAL A 132 36.61 -31.60 18.23
N LYS A 133 35.87 -31.78 17.13
CA LYS A 133 34.52 -31.20 16.92
C LYS A 133 33.62 -31.62 18.07
N LYS A 134 33.39 -30.71 19.03
CA LYS A 134 32.28 -30.85 20.00
C LYS A 134 30.97 -30.77 19.24
N GLN A 135 30.27 -31.90 19.11
CA GLN A 135 28.91 -31.92 18.63
C GLN A 135 28.08 -30.98 19.50
N PRO A 136 27.18 -30.15 18.96
CA PRO A 136 26.29 -29.32 19.77
C PRO A 136 25.48 -30.25 20.65
N ALA A 137 25.64 -30.08 21.97
CA ALA A 137 24.86 -30.84 22.95
C ALA A 137 23.37 -30.58 22.67
N LYS A 138 22.62 -31.66 22.35
CA LYS A 138 21.17 -31.60 22.25
C LYS A 138 20.67 -31.13 23.63
N LYS A 139 20.15 -29.93 23.71
CA LYS A 139 19.46 -29.43 24.90
C LYS A 139 18.25 -30.34 25.13
N ILE A 140 18.33 -31.19 26.15
CA ILE A 140 17.21 -31.99 26.57
C ILE A 140 16.11 -31.03 27.03
N ALA A 141 14.95 -31.05 26.33
CA ALA A 141 13.83 -30.22 26.69
C ALA A 141 13.43 -30.52 28.15
N LYS A 142 13.39 -29.49 28.99
CA LYS A 142 12.99 -29.67 30.40
C LYS A 142 11.55 -30.20 30.43
N PRO A 143 11.29 -31.35 31.09
CA PRO A 143 9.94 -31.90 31.19
C PRO A 143 9.04 -30.92 31.94
N GLY A 144 7.80 -30.79 31.50
CA GLY A 144 6.80 -29.95 32.16
C GLY A 144 6.48 -30.45 33.56
N ARG A 145 6.09 -29.55 34.45
CA ARG A 145 5.82 -29.84 35.88
C ARG A 145 4.81 -31.00 36.11
N ASN A 146 3.89 -31.20 35.19
CA ASN A 146 2.86 -32.23 35.24
C ASN A 146 3.15 -33.45 34.35
N ASP A 147 4.21 -33.45 33.58
CA ASP A 147 4.58 -34.54 32.69
C ASP A 147 5.08 -35.77 33.46
N PRO A 148 5.01 -36.98 32.90
CA PRO A 148 5.59 -38.17 33.52
C PRO A 148 7.10 -37.98 33.67
N CYS A 149 7.62 -38.37 34.83
CA CYS A 149 9.05 -38.24 35.13
C CYS A 149 9.87 -39.13 34.22
N PRO A 150 10.91 -38.57 33.52
CA PRO A 150 11.76 -39.35 32.61
C PRO A 150 12.57 -40.48 33.31
N CYS A 151 12.56 -40.57 34.63
CA CYS A 151 13.15 -41.70 35.38
C CYS A 151 12.35 -42.99 35.22
N GLY A 152 11.21 -43.02 34.53
CA GLY A 152 10.38 -44.22 34.34
C GLY A 152 9.51 -44.63 35.51
N SER A 153 9.45 -43.85 36.60
CA SER A 153 8.66 -44.18 37.83
C SER A 153 7.14 -44.03 37.67
N GLY A 154 6.63 -43.57 36.52
CA GLY A 154 5.20 -43.29 36.27
C GLY A 154 4.61 -42.13 37.07
N LYS A 155 5.38 -41.51 37.98
CA LYS A 155 4.92 -40.34 38.76
C LYS A 155 5.11 -39.05 38.00
N LYS A 156 4.23 -38.06 38.26
CA LYS A 156 4.36 -36.71 37.71
C LYS A 156 5.70 -36.10 38.13
N PHE A 157 6.38 -35.36 37.24
CA PHE A 157 7.71 -34.82 37.48
C PHE A 157 7.82 -34.05 38.78
N LYS A 158 6.81 -33.24 39.17
CA LYS A 158 6.77 -32.48 40.41
C LYS A 158 6.68 -33.32 41.68
N LYS A 159 6.15 -34.57 41.59
CA LYS A 159 5.95 -35.48 42.73
C LYS A 159 6.96 -36.62 42.80
N CYS A 160 7.86 -36.69 41.83
CA CYS A 160 8.88 -37.74 41.81
C CYS A 160 10.06 -37.36 42.72
N THR A 161 10.55 -38.30 43.51
CA THR A 161 11.69 -38.09 44.43
C THR A 161 13.00 -38.65 43.89
N CYS A 162 13.11 -38.91 42.58
CA CYS A 162 14.34 -39.39 41.97
C CYS A 162 15.47 -38.33 42.07
N GLU A 163 16.69 -38.78 42.40
CA GLU A 163 17.85 -37.88 42.54
C GLU A 163 18.38 -37.37 41.22
N GLN A 164 18.22 -38.13 40.11
CA GLN A 164 18.75 -37.83 38.79
C GLN A 164 18.26 -36.48 38.22
N TYR A 165 17.13 -35.97 38.64
CA TYR A 165 16.52 -34.73 38.09
C TYR A 165 16.16 -33.72 39.19
N LYS A 166 16.84 -33.79 40.35
CA LYS A 166 16.59 -32.91 41.49
C LYS A 166 16.79 -31.42 41.12
N ASP A 167 17.86 -31.12 40.36
CA ASP A 167 18.24 -29.76 39.99
C ASP A 167 17.31 -29.11 38.94
N LEU A 168 16.50 -29.92 38.24
CA LEU A 168 15.52 -29.42 37.26
C LEU A 168 14.15 -29.14 37.86
N ARG A 169 13.95 -29.42 39.16
CA ARG A 169 12.68 -29.24 39.90
C ARG A 169 12.66 -27.98 40.77
N SER A 170 13.82 -27.36 41.01
CA SER A 170 13.94 -26.09 41.75
C SER A 170 13.49 -24.87 40.93
#